data_b845d2d737e3f16f135f05857bdfb539
#
_entry.id   b845d2d737e3f16f135f05857bdfb539
#
_cell.length_a   1.000
_cell.length_b   1.000
_cell.length_c   1.000
_cell.angle_alpha   90.00
_cell.angle_beta   90.00
_cell.angle_gamma   90.00
#
_symmetry.space_group_name_H-M   'P 1'
#
loop_
_entity.id
_entity.type
_entity.pdbx_description
1 polymer ?
#
loop_
_entity_poly.entity_id
_entity_poly.type
_entity_poly.pdbx_seq_one_letter_code
_entity_poly.pdbx_strand_id
1 'polypeptide(L)'
;SCRAGCYIDYREFEDAELRMLIDGVLSSKHITAARSKDLIERICGLSNKYFKTSIKHIHSVNDWSKTDNNALFYNIESIYKAIEKQIQIRYDYNKYGIDRKLHKSSEQRVSPYQMILHNQRYYLMAYNEDWNDMVFQRLDHITDIAFTEKKATPIKNIKGYENGINYKEISSAMPYMYTDPPEQIVFR
;
A
#
# COMPACT_ATOMS: atom_id res chain seq x y z
N SER A 1 -53.51 -7.08 0.27
CA SER A 1 -52.25 -7.84 0.17
C SER A 1 -51.39 -7.23 -0.93
N CYS A 2 -50.43 -6.37 -0.56
CA CYS A 2 -49.44 -5.85 -1.51
C CYS A 2 -48.46 -6.95 -1.92
N ARG A 3 -48.61 -7.45 -3.12
CA ARG A 3 -47.62 -8.32 -3.82
C ARG A 3 -46.56 -7.50 -4.56
N ALA A 4 -46.44 -6.20 -4.31
CA ALA A 4 -45.40 -5.37 -4.88
C ALA A 4 -44.14 -5.52 -4.03
N GLY A 5 -43.11 -6.17 -4.57
CA GLY A 5 -41.79 -6.20 -3.94
C GLY A 5 -41.26 -4.78 -3.78
N CYS A 6 -40.60 -4.49 -2.67
CA CYS A 6 -39.89 -3.24 -2.50
C CYS A 6 -38.67 -3.24 -3.47
N TYR A 7 -38.68 -2.33 -4.42
CA TYR A 7 -37.54 -2.04 -5.26
C TYR A 7 -36.69 -0.95 -4.58
N ILE A 8 -35.41 -1.17 -4.46
CA ILE A 8 -34.47 -0.10 -4.10
C ILE A 8 -34.27 0.69 -5.40
N ASP A 9 -34.83 1.89 -5.43
CA ASP A 9 -34.84 2.79 -6.61
C ASP A 9 -33.44 3.40 -6.86
N TYR A 10 -32.56 3.38 -5.86
CA TYR A 10 -31.19 3.90 -5.96
C TYR A 10 -30.21 2.91 -5.30
N ARG A 11 -29.18 2.52 -6.05
CA ARG A 11 -28.01 1.79 -5.55
C ARG A 11 -26.80 2.70 -5.63
N GLU A 12 -26.02 2.76 -4.57
CA GLU A 12 -24.76 3.54 -4.53
C GLU A 12 -23.73 3.00 -5.52
N PHE A 13 -23.73 1.68 -5.73
CA PHE A 13 -22.85 0.99 -6.69
C PHE A 13 -23.62 -0.01 -7.54
N GLU A 14 -23.24 -0.10 -8.81
CA GLU A 14 -23.70 -1.16 -9.70
C GLU A 14 -22.94 -2.48 -9.44
N ASP A 15 -23.52 -3.61 -9.82
CA ASP A 15 -22.90 -4.93 -9.63
C ASP A 15 -21.55 -5.05 -10.37
N ALA A 16 -21.38 -4.39 -11.52
CA ALA A 16 -20.12 -4.35 -12.25
C ALA A 16 -19.03 -3.58 -11.51
N GLU A 17 -19.38 -2.45 -10.88
CA GLU A 17 -18.47 -1.64 -10.08
C GLU A 17 -18.01 -2.40 -8.83
N LEU A 18 -18.94 -3.07 -8.14
CA LEU A 18 -18.60 -3.92 -6.99
C LEU A 18 -17.67 -5.07 -7.38
N ARG A 19 -17.83 -5.66 -8.57
CA ARG A 19 -16.92 -6.69 -9.10
C ARG A 19 -15.52 -6.12 -9.29
N MET A 20 -15.37 -4.94 -9.90
CA MET A 20 -14.07 -4.29 -10.06
C MET A 20 -13.38 -4.02 -8.72
N LEU A 21 -14.14 -3.60 -7.70
CA LEU A 21 -13.60 -3.42 -6.34
C LEU A 21 -13.10 -4.74 -5.75
N ILE A 22 -13.87 -5.82 -5.92
CA ILE A 22 -13.49 -7.17 -5.48
C ILE A 22 -12.24 -7.65 -6.20
N ASP A 23 -12.14 -7.46 -7.52
CA ASP A 23 -10.97 -7.83 -8.31
C ASP A 23 -9.72 -7.06 -7.84
N GLY A 24 -9.87 -5.77 -7.49
CA GLY A 24 -8.84 -4.96 -6.88
C GLY A 24 -8.34 -5.54 -5.54
N VAL A 25 -9.26 -5.98 -4.66
CA VAL A 25 -8.91 -6.63 -3.40
C VAL A 25 -8.24 -7.99 -3.62
N LEU A 26 -8.72 -8.79 -4.58
CA LEU A 26 -8.15 -10.11 -4.90
C LEU A 26 -6.74 -9.99 -5.47
N SER A 27 -6.51 -9.04 -6.38
CA SER A 27 -5.20 -8.82 -7.01
C SER A 27 -4.17 -8.18 -6.07
N SER A 28 -4.62 -7.57 -4.98
CA SER A 28 -3.75 -6.87 -4.02
C SER A 28 -2.81 -7.83 -3.28
N LYS A 29 -1.51 -7.56 -3.37
CA LYS A 29 -0.45 -8.35 -2.72
C LYS A 29 -0.10 -7.88 -1.30
N HIS A 30 -0.56 -6.69 -0.94
CA HIS A 30 -0.25 -6.06 0.35
C HIS A 30 -1.36 -6.24 1.40
N ILE A 31 -2.44 -6.95 1.07
CA ILE A 31 -3.52 -7.29 1.99
C ILE A 31 -3.44 -8.79 2.30
N THR A 32 -3.52 -9.17 3.58
CA THR A 32 -3.54 -10.59 3.96
C THR A 32 -4.76 -11.31 3.39
N ALA A 33 -4.66 -12.64 3.19
CA ALA A 33 -5.76 -13.44 2.67
C ALA A 33 -7.03 -13.32 3.56
N ALA A 34 -6.85 -13.37 4.89
CA ALA A 34 -7.95 -13.21 5.84
C ALA A 34 -8.64 -11.84 5.71
N ARG A 35 -7.86 -10.76 5.58
CA ARG A 35 -8.39 -9.41 5.44
C ARG A 35 -9.05 -9.19 4.09
N SER A 36 -8.53 -9.80 3.02
CA SER A 36 -9.16 -9.78 1.70
C SER A 36 -10.55 -10.40 1.74
N LYS A 37 -10.69 -11.56 2.40
CA LYS A 37 -11.99 -12.23 2.57
C LYS A 37 -13.00 -11.35 3.31
N ASP A 38 -12.60 -10.75 4.43
CA ASP A 38 -13.44 -9.83 5.21
C ASP A 38 -13.89 -8.61 4.38
N LEU A 39 -12.97 -8.00 3.61
CA LEU A 39 -13.29 -6.87 2.73
C LEU A 39 -14.28 -7.27 1.63
N ILE A 40 -14.06 -8.42 0.98
CA ILE A 40 -14.96 -8.93 -0.06
C ILE A 40 -16.35 -9.18 0.50
N GLU A 41 -16.47 -9.77 1.71
CA GLU A 41 -17.76 -9.97 2.35
C GLU A 41 -18.49 -8.66 2.61
N ARG A 42 -17.78 -7.63 3.04
CA ARG A 42 -18.36 -6.28 3.25
C ARG A 42 -18.78 -5.62 1.93
N ILE A 43 -17.95 -5.72 0.88
CA ILE A 43 -18.32 -5.21 -0.46
C ILE A 43 -19.57 -5.92 -0.99
N CYS A 44 -19.67 -7.24 -0.82
CA CYS A 44 -20.86 -8.00 -1.18
C CYS A 44 -22.13 -7.54 -0.43
N GLY A 45 -21.96 -7.04 0.79
CA GLY A 45 -23.05 -6.49 1.58
C GLY A 45 -23.63 -5.18 1.03
N LEU A 46 -22.94 -4.49 0.13
CA LEU A 46 -23.42 -3.28 -0.55
C LEU A 46 -24.42 -3.59 -1.69
N SER A 47 -24.57 -4.86 -2.08
CA SER A 47 -25.52 -5.31 -3.09
C SER A 47 -26.56 -6.26 -2.49
N ASN A 48 -27.35 -6.89 -3.35
CA ASN A 48 -28.38 -7.82 -2.95
C ASN A 48 -27.83 -9.23 -2.63
N LYS A 49 -28.65 -10.08 -2.02
CA LYS A 49 -28.31 -11.45 -1.64
C LYS A 49 -27.85 -12.36 -2.81
N TYR A 50 -28.24 -12.02 -4.04
CA TYR A 50 -27.89 -12.82 -5.24
C TYR A 50 -26.50 -12.46 -5.77
N PHE A 51 -26.01 -11.26 -5.51
CA PHE A 51 -24.70 -10.82 -5.94
C PHE A 51 -23.59 -11.72 -5.37
N LYS A 52 -23.65 -12.07 -4.10
CA LYS A 52 -22.67 -12.98 -3.45
C LYS A 52 -22.61 -14.35 -4.13
N THR A 53 -23.72 -14.85 -4.69
CA THR A 53 -23.75 -16.11 -5.42
C THR A 53 -23.13 -15.99 -6.80
N SER A 54 -23.20 -14.83 -7.45
CA SER A 54 -22.65 -14.59 -8.77
C SER A 54 -21.12 -14.47 -8.81
N ILE A 55 -20.48 -14.20 -7.65
CA ILE A 55 -19.00 -14.03 -7.53
C ILE A 55 -18.27 -15.36 -7.36
N LYS A 56 -18.98 -16.48 -7.15
CA LYS A 56 -18.37 -17.81 -6.95
C LYS A 56 -17.43 -18.28 -8.08
N HIS A 57 -17.49 -17.61 -9.24
CA HIS A 57 -16.64 -17.93 -10.38
C HIS A 57 -15.32 -17.14 -10.44
N ILE A 58 -15.10 -16.19 -9.49
CA ILE A 58 -13.87 -15.42 -9.42
C ILE A 58 -12.98 -16.07 -8.37
N HIS A 59 -11.95 -16.77 -8.80
CA HIS A 59 -10.93 -17.35 -7.95
C HIS A 59 -9.64 -16.54 -8.06
N SER A 60 -9.12 -16.08 -6.93
CA SER A 60 -7.75 -15.57 -6.87
C SER A 60 -6.78 -16.76 -7.05
N VAL A 61 -6.00 -16.73 -8.10
CA VAL A 61 -4.97 -17.75 -8.35
C VAL A 61 -3.80 -17.66 -7.36
N ASN A 62 -3.72 -16.61 -6.53
CA ASN A 62 -2.48 -16.23 -5.86
C ASN A 62 -2.61 -15.86 -4.39
N ASP A 63 -3.01 -16.78 -3.52
CA ASP A 63 -2.82 -16.59 -2.07
C ASP A 63 -1.33 -16.61 -1.67
N TRP A 64 -0.47 -17.16 -2.51
CA TRP A 64 0.95 -17.34 -2.25
C TRP A 64 1.83 -16.08 -2.35
N SER A 65 1.29 -14.97 -2.84
CA SER A 65 2.03 -13.70 -2.93
C SER A 65 1.50 -12.60 -1.99
N LYS A 66 0.50 -12.91 -1.16
CA LYS A 66 -0.03 -11.97 -0.18
C LYS A 66 0.91 -11.84 1.02
N THR A 67 0.90 -10.67 1.64
CA THR A 67 1.66 -10.43 2.88
C THR A 67 1.02 -11.11 4.08
N ASP A 68 1.82 -11.45 5.08
CA ASP A 68 1.34 -11.88 6.41
C ASP A 68 1.25 -10.70 7.40
N ASN A 69 1.62 -9.49 6.99
CA ASN A 69 1.58 -8.31 7.84
C ASN A 69 0.15 -7.74 7.96
N ASN A 70 -0.44 -7.91 9.13
CA ASN A 70 -1.77 -7.38 9.44
C ASN A 70 -1.79 -5.87 9.78
N ALA A 71 -0.63 -5.25 9.95
CA ALA A 71 -0.52 -3.83 10.33
C ALA A 71 -0.72 -2.85 9.17
N LEU A 72 -0.91 -3.32 7.93
CA LEU A 72 -0.94 -2.48 6.75
C LEU A 72 -1.88 -1.28 6.86
N PHE A 73 -3.14 -1.50 7.26
CA PHE A 73 -4.12 -0.40 7.33
C PHE A 73 -3.76 0.61 8.41
N TYR A 74 -3.24 0.14 9.53
CA TYR A 74 -2.69 1.00 10.59
C TYR A 74 -1.48 1.79 10.08
N ASN A 75 -0.59 1.12 9.34
CA ASN A 75 0.60 1.73 8.75
C ASN A 75 0.23 2.85 7.76
N ILE A 76 -0.73 2.58 6.85
CA ILE A 76 -1.22 3.59 5.89
C ILE A 76 -1.75 4.81 6.62
N GLU A 77 -2.63 4.61 7.61
CA GLU A 77 -3.22 5.72 8.36
C GLU A 77 -2.18 6.51 9.16
N SER A 78 -1.24 5.82 9.80
CA SER A 78 -0.18 6.44 10.59
C SER A 78 0.77 7.25 9.71
N ILE A 79 1.19 6.70 8.56
CA ILE A 79 2.05 7.39 7.60
C ILE A 79 1.33 8.60 7.02
N TYR A 80 0.06 8.47 6.64
CA TYR A 80 -0.74 9.58 6.14
C TYR A 80 -0.77 10.74 7.16
N LYS A 81 -1.07 10.45 8.43
CA LYS A 81 -1.07 11.44 9.51
C LYS A 81 0.31 12.09 9.72
N ALA A 82 1.39 11.33 9.55
CA ALA A 82 2.75 11.85 9.68
C ALA A 82 3.09 12.82 8.54
N ILE A 83 2.70 12.50 7.31
CA ILE A 83 2.89 13.36 6.14
C ILE A 83 2.11 14.66 6.31
N GLU A 84 0.83 14.59 6.69
CA GLU A 84 0.01 15.78 6.91
C GLU A 84 0.58 16.71 8.00
N LYS A 85 1.03 16.12 9.11
CA LYS A 85 1.59 16.88 10.24
C LYS A 85 3.05 17.28 10.03
N GLN A 86 3.67 16.83 8.95
CA GLN A 86 5.09 17.05 8.66
C GLN A 86 5.99 16.64 9.83
N ILE A 87 5.76 15.45 10.38
CA ILE A 87 6.55 14.90 11.49
C ILE A 87 7.29 13.64 11.05
N GLN A 88 8.45 13.44 11.65
CA GLN A 88 9.28 12.26 11.44
C GLN A 88 8.63 11.04 12.14
N ILE A 89 8.79 9.88 11.55
CA ILE A 89 8.35 8.60 12.09
C ILE A 89 9.52 7.68 12.38
N ARG A 90 9.34 6.81 13.36
CA ARG A 90 10.19 5.66 13.64
C ARG A 90 9.40 4.38 13.39
N TYR A 91 10.04 3.36 12.85
CA TYR A 91 9.45 2.04 12.66
C TYR A 91 10.50 0.95 12.59
N ASP A 92 10.06 -0.29 12.74
CA ASP A 92 10.86 -1.48 12.51
C ASP A 92 10.72 -1.92 11.06
N TYR A 93 11.84 -2.00 10.34
CA TYR A 93 11.90 -2.56 9.01
C TYR A 93 12.28 -4.04 9.06
N ASN A 94 11.46 -4.87 8.42
CA ASN A 94 11.57 -6.31 8.49
C ASN A 94 11.97 -6.90 7.12
N LYS A 95 12.58 -8.08 7.14
CA LYS A 95 12.85 -8.89 5.95
C LYS A 95 12.27 -10.28 6.13
N TYR A 96 11.84 -10.89 5.04
CA TYR A 96 11.42 -12.29 5.07
C TYR A 96 12.63 -13.20 5.24
N GLY A 97 12.59 -14.07 6.24
CA GLY A 97 13.55 -15.14 6.43
C GLY A 97 13.26 -16.36 5.55
N ILE A 98 14.11 -17.38 5.66
CA ILE A 98 13.93 -18.67 4.97
C ILE A 98 12.63 -19.35 5.41
N ASP A 99 12.20 -19.10 6.64
CA ASP A 99 10.93 -19.57 7.23
C ASP A 99 9.69 -18.81 6.70
N ARG A 100 9.87 -17.90 5.77
CA ARG A 100 8.85 -17.00 5.18
C ARG A 100 8.16 -16.08 6.19
N LYS A 101 8.73 -15.91 7.38
CA LYS A 101 8.24 -14.95 8.38
C LYS A 101 9.03 -13.65 8.32
N LEU A 102 8.39 -12.57 8.79
CA LEU A 102 9.04 -11.28 8.92
C LEU A 102 9.95 -11.29 10.16
N HIS A 103 11.20 -10.94 9.96
CA HIS A 103 12.20 -10.74 11.01
C HIS A 103 12.69 -9.30 10.98
N LYS A 104 12.79 -8.68 12.16
CA LYS A 104 13.32 -7.33 12.30
C LYS A 104 14.75 -7.27 11.76
N SER A 105 14.98 -6.39 10.80
CA SER A 105 16.29 -6.13 10.21
C SER A 105 16.93 -4.89 10.80
N SER A 106 16.16 -3.81 10.96
CA SER A 106 16.65 -2.54 11.50
C SER A 106 15.51 -1.69 12.04
N GLU A 107 15.80 -0.82 13.00
CA GLU A 107 14.96 0.32 13.33
C GLU A 107 15.35 1.48 12.43
N GLN A 108 14.35 2.19 11.92
CA GLN A 108 14.57 3.33 11.04
C GLN A 108 13.81 4.56 11.51
N ARG A 109 14.41 5.73 11.27
CA ARG A 109 13.83 7.05 11.51
C ARG A 109 13.85 7.82 10.22
N VAL A 110 12.69 8.23 9.75
CA VAL A 110 12.57 8.85 8.44
C VAL A 110 11.58 10.01 8.43
N SER A 111 11.81 10.93 7.52
CA SER A 111 10.87 12.00 7.16
C SER A 111 10.00 11.52 6.02
N PRO A 112 8.70 11.18 6.24
CA PRO A 112 7.82 10.63 5.19
C PRO A 112 7.29 11.74 4.28
N TYR A 113 7.18 11.48 2.96
CA TYR A 113 6.65 12.44 2.00
C TYR A 113 5.49 11.93 1.19
N GLN A 114 5.54 10.66 0.75
CA GLN A 114 4.53 10.12 -0.14
C GLN A 114 4.38 8.62 0.04
N MET A 115 3.16 8.11 -0.14
CA MET A 115 2.90 6.70 -0.39
C MET A 115 2.69 6.48 -1.88
N ILE A 116 3.36 5.48 -2.45
CA ILE A 116 3.33 5.16 -3.87
C ILE A 116 2.81 3.74 -4.03
N LEU A 117 1.78 3.56 -4.87
CA LEU A 117 1.30 2.25 -5.27
C LEU A 117 2.01 1.82 -6.56
N HIS A 118 2.83 0.78 -6.48
CA HIS A 118 3.54 0.23 -7.62
C HIS A 118 3.51 -1.31 -7.58
N ASN A 119 3.23 -1.95 -8.73
CA ASN A 119 3.17 -3.41 -8.84
C ASN A 119 2.31 -4.08 -7.75
N GLN A 120 1.14 -3.49 -7.45
CA GLN A 120 0.18 -3.98 -6.45
C GLN A 120 0.74 -3.97 -5.00
N ARG A 121 1.75 -3.13 -4.72
CA ARG A 121 2.34 -2.94 -3.39
C ARG A 121 2.48 -1.46 -3.07
N TYR A 122 2.29 -1.12 -1.80
CA TYR A 122 2.56 0.22 -1.32
C TYR A 122 4.03 0.37 -0.93
N TYR A 123 4.60 1.49 -1.33
CA TYR A 123 5.93 1.94 -0.95
C TYR A 123 5.83 3.27 -0.22
N LEU A 124 6.61 3.42 0.84
CA LEU A 124 6.85 4.69 1.49
C LEU A 124 8.06 5.35 0.85
N MET A 125 7.85 6.53 0.27
CA MET A 125 8.92 7.44 -0.12
C MET A 125 9.24 8.33 1.07
N ALA A 126 10.46 8.23 1.60
CA ALA A 126 10.88 8.97 2.78
C ALA A 126 12.37 9.28 2.73
N TYR A 127 12.80 10.30 3.45
CA TYR A 127 14.21 10.62 3.62
C TYR A 127 14.73 10.06 4.93
N ASN A 128 15.80 9.29 4.83
CA ASN A 128 16.51 8.76 5.98
C ASN A 128 17.72 9.65 6.28
N GLU A 129 17.70 10.33 7.42
CA GLU A 129 18.77 11.25 7.80
C GLU A 129 20.08 10.53 8.13
N ASP A 130 20.00 9.31 8.67
CA ASP A 130 21.20 8.54 9.02
C ASP A 130 21.98 8.10 7.78
N TRP A 131 21.27 7.85 6.68
CA TRP A 131 21.86 7.48 5.39
C TRP A 131 22.05 8.68 4.46
N ASN A 132 21.47 9.83 4.81
CA ASN A 132 21.44 11.05 4.00
C ASN A 132 20.92 10.78 2.57
N ASP A 133 19.87 9.95 2.47
CA ASP A 133 19.34 9.49 1.19
C ASP A 133 17.81 9.33 1.21
N MET A 134 17.21 9.42 0.01
CA MET A 134 15.81 9.11 -0.20
C MET A 134 15.63 7.60 -0.30
N VAL A 135 14.67 7.06 0.44
CA VAL A 135 14.39 5.62 0.48
C VAL A 135 12.98 5.32 0.00
N PHE A 136 12.84 4.18 -0.69
CA PHE A 136 11.55 3.62 -1.10
C PHE A 136 11.37 2.27 -0.43
N GLN A 137 10.53 2.23 0.60
CA GLN A 137 10.39 1.05 1.44
C GLN A 137 8.99 0.48 1.37
N ARG A 138 8.90 -0.84 1.22
CA ARG A 138 7.62 -1.55 1.15
C ARG A 138 6.89 -1.46 2.49
N LEU A 139 5.62 -1.03 2.45
CA LEU A 139 4.79 -0.91 3.66
C LEU A 139 4.53 -2.24 4.35
N ASP A 140 4.45 -3.33 3.60
CA ASP A 140 4.23 -4.66 4.16
C ASP A 140 5.44 -5.21 4.95
N HIS A 141 6.61 -4.57 4.83
CA HIS A 141 7.79 -4.84 5.63
C HIS A 141 7.90 -3.96 6.89
N ILE A 142 7.00 -3.00 7.08
CA ILE A 142 7.03 -2.04 8.17
C ILE A 142 6.12 -2.50 9.30
N THR A 143 6.64 -2.47 10.54
CA THR A 143 5.89 -2.70 11.77
C THR A 143 6.25 -1.65 12.82
N ASP A 144 5.45 -1.56 13.88
CA ASP A 144 5.74 -0.76 15.07
C ASP A 144 6.00 0.73 14.78
N ILE A 145 5.17 1.32 13.91
CA ILE A 145 5.25 2.75 13.58
C ILE A 145 4.92 3.58 14.81
N ALA A 146 5.80 4.54 15.10
CA ALA A 146 5.59 5.56 16.12
C ALA A 146 5.95 6.95 15.57
N PHE A 147 5.20 7.96 15.99
CA PHE A 147 5.54 9.36 15.73
C PHE A 147 6.71 9.79 16.62
N THR A 148 7.60 10.60 16.05
CA THR A 148 8.65 11.24 16.85
C THR A 148 8.24 12.68 17.18
N GLU A 149 8.97 13.34 18.08
CA GLU A 149 8.77 14.76 18.36
C GLU A 149 9.43 15.67 17.31
N LYS A 150 10.23 15.09 16.41
CA LYS A 150 11.00 15.84 15.41
C LYS A 150 10.13 16.13 14.18
N LYS A 151 10.24 17.35 13.66
CA LYS A 151 9.64 17.70 12.37
C LYS A 151 10.34 16.97 11.23
N ALA A 152 9.58 16.63 10.19
CA ALA A 152 10.14 16.09 8.96
C ALA A 152 11.04 17.14 8.29
N THR A 153 12.16 16.69 7.74
CA THR A 153 13.06 17.53 6.94
C THR A 153 12.29 18.04 5.72
N PRO A 154 12.27 19.36 5.43
CA PRO A 154 11.61 19.86 4.24
C PRO A 154 12.21 19.24 2.98
N ILE A 155 11.37 18.74 2.07
CA ILE A 155 11.83 18.02 0.87
C ILE A 155 12.77 18.85 -0.01
N LYS A 156 12.57 20.17 -0.05
CA LYS A 156 13.41 21.12 -0.80
C LYS A 156 14.85 21.20 -0.30
N ASN A 157 15.10 20.73 0.92
CA ASN A 157 16.44 20.71 1.53
C ASN A 157 17.20 19.43 1.18
N ILE A 158 16.58 18.53 0.42
CA ILE A 158 17.17 17.24 0.06
C ILE A 158 17.75 17.35 -1.35
N LYS A 159 19.01 16.95 -1.49
CA LYS A 159 19.71 16.96 -2.77
C LYS A 159 18.95 16.15 -3.83
N GLY A 160 18.69 16.76 -4.98
CA GLY A 160 17.93 16.16 -6.07
C GLY A 160 16.42 16.34 -5.98
N TYR A 161 15.91 16.93 -4.88
CA TYR A 161 14.47 17.19 -4.66
C TYR A 161 14.17 18.66 -4.39
N GLU A 162 15.08 19.58 -4.75
CA GLU A 162 14.96 21.02 -4.52
C GLU A 162 13.71 21.63 -5.20
N ASN A 163 13.30 21.03 -6.33
CA ASN A 163 12.11 21.41 -7.10
C ASN A 163 10.85 20.59 -6.74
N GLY A 164 10.94 19.73 -5.70
CA GLY A 164 9.88 18.83 -5.28
C GLY A 164 9.94 17.46 -5.94
N ILE A 165 8.87 16.67 -5.81
CA ILE A 165 8.80 15.29 -6.29
C ILE A 165 8.47 15.29 -7.79
N ASN A 166 9.35 14.67 -8.61
CA ASN A 166 9.08 14.42 -10.02
C ASN A 166 8.49 13.02 -10.23
N TYR A 167 7.17 12.94 -10.25
CA TYR A 167 6.44 11.66 -10.40
C TYR A 167 6.72 10.93 -11.73
N LYS A 168 7.10 11.66 -12.80
CA LYS A 168 7.44 11.04 -14.08
C LYS A 168 8.77 10.29 -14.00
N GLU A 169 9.75 10.86 -13.33
CA GLU A 169 11.03 10.20 -13.09
C GLU A 169 10.87 8.97 -12.20
N ILE A 170 10.10 9.08 -11.11
CA ILE A 170 9.81 7.94 -10.23
C ILE A 170 9.16 6.80 -11.02
N SER A 171 8.19 7.13 -11.88
CA SER A 171 7.46 6.11 -12.66
C SER A 171 8.31 5.46 -13.75
N SER A 172 9.21 6.20 -14.39
CA SER A 172 9.98 5.74 -15.55
C SER A 172 11.36 5.18 -15.20
N ALA A 173 12.03 5.76 -14.19
CA ALA A 173 13.40 5.43 -13.84
C ALA A 173 13.55 4.40 -12.71
N MET A 174 12.47 4.12 -11.98
CA MET A 174 12.52 3.24 -10.80
C MET A 174 11.58 2.02 -10.93
N PRO A 175 11.76 1.14 -11.92
CA PRO A 175 10.89 -0.03 -12.08
C PRO A 175 10.93 -0.98 -10.87
N TYR A 176 11.98 -0.92 -10.06
CA TYR A 176 12.18 -1.72 -8.85
C TYR A 176 12.19 -0.90 -7.56
N MET A 177 11.88 0.42 -7.61
CA MET A 177 11.90 1.33 -6.46
C MET A 177 13.27 1.40 -5.75
N TYR A 178 14.36 1.41 -6.53
CA TYR A 178 15.70 1.74 -6.06
C TYR A 178 16.03 3.20 -6.34
N THR A 179 16.88 3.79 -5.49
CA THR A 179 17.26 5.21 -5.56
C THR A 179 18.39 5.49 -6.56
N ASP A 180 19.12 4.45 -6.96
CA ASP A 180 20.25 4.63 -7.87
C ASP A 180 19.79 5.01 -9.28
N PRO A 181 20.49 5.94 -9.95
CA PRO A 181 20.19 6.30 -11.32
C PRO A 181 20.43 5.09 -12.25
N PRO A 182 19.61 4.91 -13.30
CA PRO A 182 19.78 3.81 -14.22
C PRO A 182 21.10 3.98 -14.99
N GLU A 183 21.96 2.96 -14.96
CA GLU A 183 23.18 2.89 -15.77
C GLU A 183 22.92 2.15 -17.09
N GLN A 184 23.46 2.70 -18.18
CA GLN A 184 23.38 2.05 -19.48
C GLN A 184 24.44 0.96 -19.60
N ILE A 185 24.00 -0.31 -19.59
CA ILE A 185 24.89 -1.46 -19.80
C ILE A 185 24.93 -1.77 -21.30
N VAL A 186 26.08 -1.65 -21.91
CA VAL A 186 26.33 -2.05 -23.30
C VAL A 186 26.91 -3.46 -23.30
N PHE A 187 26.13 -4.44 -23.77
CA PHE A 187 26.61 -5.80 -24.02
C PHE A 187 27.41 -5.79 -25.34
N ARG A 188 28.65 -6.30 -25.30
CA ARG A 188 29.49 -6.56 -26.48
C ARG A 188 29.47 -8.04 -26.80
#